data_150d34900424b3fc51456a299ae04f27
#
_entry.id   150d34900424b3fc51456a299ae04f27
#
_cell.length_a   1.000
_cell.length_b   1.000
_cell.length_c   1.000
_cell.angle_alpha   90.00
_cell.angle_beta   90.00
_cell.angle_gamma   90.00
#
_symmetry.space_group_name_H-M   'P 1'
#
loop_
_entity.id
_entity.type
_entity.pdbx_description
1 polymer ?
#
loop_
_entity_poly.entity_id
_entity_poly.type
_entity_poly.pdbx_seq_one_letter_code
_entity_poly.pdbx_strand_id
1 'polypeptide(L)'
;MPPHPPSNELISQPEDLRPETTWTETKWAWTSEEDLIDHQSRPRLCAAVLLPFRGEEPDWDGFLAIIHWMLRSAQYYGVELVPVLNADTGYIFQLSNPLYAEVLQRFRTEFPTTKFIVGVTARGGEADSHFRADRYRPLLDLAQEHDNCEIMIMTSRWLNALDPQRRRDGYFEIAEWLERPGIVHALEPSFVSWATPFEPWLLWQLASHPKFVGGKVSTLDEPHFLYWSAMCRDLSLDFSPHSGDDFGIATAIKIGMPLLIGAACSCVPLVCAAKDMWLDNSVVQKKFPTSAGRFDTRVYKLFEALQSFEDQVFRFDFQGSVAAYKHSTAHALKNLGIIHHTDTHPECSDRRDVAESVTMQSGMIRPRRMAARLGIPFFE
;
A
#
# COMPACT_ATOMS: atom_id res chain seq x y z
N MET A 1 46.85 -5.36 -18.79
CA MET A 1 45.56 -5.36 -19.47
C MET A 1 44.66 -6.29 -18.71
N PRO A 2 43.53 -5.86 -18.13
CA PRO A 2 42.57 -6.77 -17.53
C PRO A 2 41.77 -7.47 -18.63
N PRO A 3 41.28 -8.70 -18.40
CA PRO A 3 40.50 -9.43 -19.38
C PRO A 3 39.11 -8.83 -19.57
N HIS A 4 38.65 -8.83 -20.83
CA HIS A 4 37.31 -8.41 -21.21
C HIS A 4 36.24 -9.31 -20.55
N PRO A 5 35.08 -8.74 -20.11
CA PRO A 5 33.97 -9.56 -19.67
C PRO A 5 33.38 -10.35 -20.85
N PRO A 6 32.80 -11.53 -20.59
CA PRO A 6 32.18 -12.31 -21.64
C PRO A 6 30.97 -11.60 -22.24
N SER A 7 30.82 -11.71 -23.55
CA SER A 7 29.71 -11.22 -24.33
C SER A 7 28.37 -11.79 -23.80
N ASN A 8 27.43 -10.90 -23.46
CA ASN A 8 26.03 -11.24 -23.22
C ASN A 8 25.46 -11.93 -24.46
N GLU A 9 25.33 -13.25 -24.43
CA GLU A 9 24.38 -13.94 -25.30
C GLU A 9 22.96 -13.51 -24.87
N LEU A 10 22.36 -12.67 -25.69
CA LEU A 10 20.95 -12.33 -25.64
C LEU A 10 20.15 -13.63 -25.75
N ILE A 11 19.57 -14.07 -24.64
CA ILE A 11 18.55 -15.11 -24.63
C ILE A 11 17.45 -14.60 -25.55
N SER A 12 17.24 -15.28 -26.67
CA SER A 12 16.19 -15.03 -27.64
C SER A 12 14.84 -14.96 -26.90
N GLN A 13 14.26 -13.78 -26.84
CA GLN A 13 12.89 -13.61 -26.40
C GLN A 13 11.97 -14.32 -27.42
N PRO A 14 10.92 -15.00 -26.99
CA PRO A 14 9.93 -15.54 -27.92
C PRO A 14 9.37 -14.37 -28.72
N GLU A 15 9.62 -14.37 -30.03
CA GLU A 15 9.24 -13.32 -30.98
C GLU A 15 7.71 -13.16 -31.14
N ASP A 16 6.93 -14.05 -30.53
CA ASP A 16 5.46 -14.11 -30.71
C ASP A 16 4.63 -13.29 -29.72
N LEU A 17 5.24 -12.50 -28.82
CA LEU A 17 4.52 -11.71 -27.82
C LEU A 17 4.76 -10.18 -27.91
N ARG A 18 5.15 -9.70 -29.07
CA ARG A 18 5.05 -8.26 -29.34
C ARG A 18 3.70 -7.96 -29.98
N PRO A 19 2.73 -7.33 -29.27
CA PRO A 19 1.74 -6.60 -30.01
C PRO A 19 2.51 -5.48 -30.73
N GLU A 20 2.44 -5.45 -32.06
CA GLU A 20 2.84 -4.29 -32.86
C GLU A 20 1.91 -3.11 -32.55
N THR A 21 1.97 -2.60 -31.34
CA THR A 21 1.36 -1.34 -30.96
C THR A 21 2.44 -0.28 -31.07
N THR A 22 2.56 0.31 -32.25
CA THR A 22 3.05 1.68 -32.38
C THR A 22 2.29 2.52 -31.35
N TRP A 23 3.03 3.15 -30.44
CA TRP A 23 2.50 4.12 -29.47
C TRP A 23 2.05 5.38 -30.21
N THR A 24 0.97 5.28 -30.96
CA THR A 24 0.24 6.43 -31.45
C THR A 24 -0.70 6.85 -30.34
N GLU A 25 -0.47 8.04 -29.80
CA GLU A 25 -1.32 8.80 -28.88
C GLU A 25 -2.48 7.97 -28.29
N THR A 26 -2.19 7.26 -27.19
CA THR A 26 -3.21 6.52 -26.47
C THR A 26 -4.25 7.56 -26.02
N LYS A 27 -5.34 7.63 -26.73
CA LYS A 27 -6.52 8.36 -26.27
C LYS A 27 -6.89 7.77 -24.92
N TRP A 28 -6.66 8.54 -23.87
CA TRP A 28 -7.19 8.31 -22.53
C TRP A 28 -8.71 8.51 -22.55
N ALA A 29 -9.39 7.80 -23.44
CA ALA A 29 -10.82 7.84 -23.60
C ALA A 29 -11.40 6.61 -22.91
N TRP A 30 -11.88 6.80 -21.72
CA TRP A 30 -12.89 5.94 -21.12
C TRP A 30 -14.06 5.89 -22.10
N THR A 31 -14.39 4.71 -22.61
CA THR A 31 -15.24 4.55 -23.80
C THR A 31 -16.74 4.61 -23.50
N SER A 32 -17.14 4.61 -22.22
CA SER A 32 -18.54 4.83 -21.85
C SER A 32 -18.69 5.56 -20.52
N GLU A 33 -19.81 6.26 -20.36
CA GLU A 33 -20.19 6.94 -19.12
C GLU A 33 -20.46 5.92 -17.99
N GLU A 34 -20.89 4.72 -18.33
CA GLU A 34 -21.14 3.60 -17.43
C GLU A 34 -19.83 2.97 -16.93
N ASP A 35 -18.81 2.78 -17.78
CA ASP A 35 -17.50 2.26 -17.39
C ASP A 35 -16.78 3.20 -16.38
N LEU A 36 -16.99 4.50 -16.53
CA LEU A 36 -16.43 5.50 -15.64
C LEU A 36 -17.16 5.58 -14.28
N ILE A 37 -18.47 5.33 -14.27
CA ILE A 37 -19.30 5.34 -13.06
C ILE A 37 -19.06 4.07 -12.25
N ASP A 38 -18.88 2.93 -12.89
CA ASP A 38 -18.68 1.64 -12.21
C ASP A 38 -17.26 1.54 -11.58
N HIS A 39 -16.23 2.05 -12.26
CA HIS A 39 -14.88 2.16 -11.66
C HIS A 39 -14.68 3.38 -10.73
N GLN A 40 -15.58 4.36 -10.76
CA GLN A 40 -15.59 5.52 -9.88
C GLN A 40 -16.54 5.39 -8.69
N SER A 41 -17.25 4.26 -8.56
CA SER A 41 -18.05 3.99 -7.37
C SER A 41 -17.13 3.93 -6.15
N ARG A 42 -16.86 5.13 -5.56
CA ARG A 42 -16.11 5.38 -4.33
C ARG A 42 -14.84 4.54 -4.22
N PRO A 43 -13.71 5.00 -4.83
CA PRO A 43 -12.49 4.21 -4.82
C PRO A 43 -12.12 3.84 -3.39
N ARG A 44 -11.90 2.54 -3.18
CA ARG A 44 -11.55 1.93 -1.92
C ARG A 44 -10.23 2.50 -1.41
N LEU A 45 -10.17 2.87 -0.14
CA LEU A 45 -8.94 3.20 0.58
C LEU A 45 -8.59 2.04 1.50
N CYS A 46 -7.51 1.34 1.21
CA CYS A 46 -6.92 0.38 2.13
C CYS A 46 -5.77 1.09 2.85
N ALA A 47 -5.84 1.19 4.18
CA ALA A 47 -4.85 1.89 4.96
C ALA A 47 -4.17 0.93 5.93
N ALA A 48 -2.84 0.77 5.78
CA ALA A 48 -2.07 -0.08 6.67
C ALA A 48 -2.02 0.53 8.08
N VAL A 49 -2.31 -0.29 9.07
CA VAL A 49 -2.41 0.12 10.48
C VAL A 49 -1.07 -0.10 11.17
N LEU A 50 -0.54 0.95 11.79
CA LEU A 50 0.59 0.83 12.69
C LEU A 50 0.17 0.08 13.97
N LEU A 51 0.96 -0.88 14.41
CA LEU A 51 0.86 -1.42 15.77
C LEU A 51 1.79 -0.58 16.67
N PRO A 52 1.26 0.33 17.49
CA PRO A 52 2.10 1.15 18.37
C PRO A 52 2.60 0.33 19.56
N PHE A 53 3.68 0.80 20.18
CA PHE A 53 4.30 0.17 21.35
C PHE A 53 4.44 1.16 22.50
N ARG A 54 4.51 0.61 23.71
CA ARG A 54 4.92 1.29 24.93
C ARG A 54 6.10 0.50 25.52
N GLY A 55 7.31 0.97 25.26
CA GLY A 55 8.50 0.17 25.51
C GLY A 55 8.50 -1.10 24.66
N GLU A 56 8.47 -2.26 25.29
CA GLU A 56 8.49 -3.56 24.59
C GLU A 56 7.09 -4.15 24.35
N GLU A 57 6.06 -3.58 24.97
CA GLU A 57 4.69 -4.10 24.90
C GLU A 57 3.84 -3.35 23.87
N PRO A 58 2.94 -4.02 23.15
CA PRO A 58 1.97 -3.37 22.28
C PRO A 58 1.07 -2.39 23.03
N ASP A 59 0.89 -1.20 22.50
CA ASP A 59 -0.07 -0.21 22.99
C ASP A 59 -1.45 -0.48 22.35
N TRP A 60 -2.21 -1.36 22.98
CA TRP A 60 -3.53 -1.77 22.45
C TRP A 60 -4.54 -0.62 22.39
N ASP A 61 -4.51 0.26 23.37
CA ASP A 61 -5.40 1.43 23.37
C ASP A 61 -5.06 2.35 22.21
N GLY A 62 -3.77 2.58 21.96
CA GLY A 62 -3.28 3.32 20.79
C GLY A 62 -3.64 2.65 19.48
N PHE A 63 -3.52 1.33 19.39
CA PHE A 63 -3.90 0.56 18.20
C PHE A 63 -5.39 0.74 17.85
N LEU A 64 -6.28 0.56 18.82
CA LEU A 64 -7.72 0.74 18.62
C LEU A 64 -8.05 2.20 18.32
N ALA A 65 -7.40 3.16 18.98
CA ALA A 65 -7.61 4.58 18.73
C ALA A 65 -7.27 4.99 17.29
N ILE A 66 -6.18 4.44 16.72
CA ILE A 66 -5.83 4.64 15.30
C ILE A 66 -6.97 4.19 14.41
N ILE A 67 -7.49 2.98 14.61
CA ILE A 67 -8.53 2.41 13.76
C ILE A 67 -9.84 3.18 13.88
N HIS A 68 -10.27 3.52 15.10
CA HIS A 68 -11.43 4.37 15.32
C HIS A 68 -11.32 5.73 14.62
N TRP A 69 -10.15 6.35 14.69
CA TRP A 69 -9.91 7.63 14.03
C TRP A 69 -9.97 7.49 12.50
N MET A 70 -9.37 6.45 11.95
CA MET A 70 -9.41 6.14 10.53
C MET A 70 -10.85 5.92 10.03
N LEU A 71 -11.62 5.06 10.70
CA LEU A 71 -12.99 4.72 10.32
C LEU A 71 -13.92 5.95 10.42
N ARG A 72 -13.81 6.76 11.48
CA ARG A 72 -14.59 7.99 11.62
C ARG A 72 -14.26 9.00 10.52
N SER A 73 -12.99 9.15 10.18
CA SER A 73 -12.54 10.04 9.09
C SER A 73 -13.13 9.63 7.76
N ALA A 74 -13.05 8.33 7.43
CA ALA A 74 -13.58 7.80 6.19
C ALA A 74 -15.12 7.93 6.13
N GLN A 75 -15.81 7.65 7.23
CA GLN A 75 -17.26 7.81 7.34
C GLN A 75 -17.67 9.26 7.09
N TYR A 76 -16.93 10.23 7.64
CA TYR A 76 -17.23 11.67 7.45
C TYR A 76 -17.21 12.08 5.97
N TYR A 77 -16.27 11.53 5.18
CA TYR A 77 -16.15 11.79 3.74
C TYR A 77 -16.90 10.78 2.87
N GLY A 78 -17.60 9.81 3.45
CA GLY A 78 -18.27 8.76 2.70
C GLY A 78 -17.35 7.86 1.86
N VAL A 79 -16.08 7.73 2.25
CA VAL A 79 -15.09 6.86 1.59
C VAL A 79 -15.15 5.46 2.18
N GLU A 80 -15.11 4.42 1.35
CA GLU A 80 -14.92 3.04 1.84
C GLU A 80 -13.49 2.86 2.32
N LEU A 81 -13.31 2.65 3.62
CA LEU A 81 -12.00 2.38 4.22
C LEU A 81 -11.93 0.93 4.69
N VAL A 82 -10.84 0.26 4.31
CA VAL A 82 -10.50 -1.09 4.74
C VAL A 82 -9.18 -1.06 5.51
N PRO A 83 -9.17 -1.28 6.82
CA PRO A 83 -7.94 -1.42 7.59
C PRO A 83 -7.11 -2.58 7.09
N VAL A 84 -5.78 -2.39 7.00
CA VAL A 84 -4.84 -3.44 6.62
C VAL A 84 -3.96 -3.76 7.82
N LEU A 85 -4.19 -4.94 8.40
CA LEU A 85 -3.53 -5.41 9.62
C LEU A 85 -2.30 -6.24 9.28
N ASN A 86 -1.35 -6.30 10.18
CA ASN A 86 -0.18 -7.17 10.05
C ASN A 86 0.47 -7.10 8.66
N ALA A 87 0.51 -5.89 8.06
CA ALA A 87 1.32 -5.60 6.89
C ALA A 87 2.72 -5.14 7.32
N ASP A 88 3.53 -4.61 6.41
CA ASP A 88 4.85 -4.07 6.76
C ASP A 88 4.75 -2.98 7.83
N THR A 89 3.80 -2.04 7.70
CA THR A 89 3.52 -0.99 8.70
C THR A 89 3.18 -1.58 10.08
N GLY A 90 2.52 -2.74 10.13
CA GLY A 90 2.17 -3.49 11.34
C GLY A 90 3.22 -4.51 11.76
N TYR A 91 4.47 -4.38 11.27
CA TYR A 91 5.62 -5.22 11.64
C TYR A 91 5.47 -6.71 11.31
N ILE A 92 4.82 -7.08 10.21
CA ILE A 92 4.59 -8.49 9.82
C ILE A 92 5.84 -9.36 9.91
N PHE A 93 7.03 -8.81 9.60
CA PHE A 93 8.27 -9.57 9.58
C PHE A 93 8.84 -9.82 10.99
N GLN A 94 8.44 -9.02 11.99
CA GLN A 94 8.88 -9.12 13.39
C GLN A 94 7.85 -9.79 14.31
N LEU A 95 6.54 -9.73 13.96
CA LEU A 95 5.50 -10.29 14.84
C LEU A 95 5.72 -11.79 15.08
N SER A 96 5.67 -12.21 16.34
CA SER A 96 5.50 -13.63 16.67
C SER A 96 4.10 -14.12 16.27
N ASN A 97 3.92 -15.44 16.09
CA ASN A 97 2.59 -15.98 15.77
C ASN A 97 1.53 -15.67 16.85
N PRO A 98 1.84 -15.77 18.17
CA PRO A 98 0.89 -15.36 19.21
C PRO A 98 0.48 -13.89 19.10
N LEU A 99 1.45 -12.97 18.89
CA LEU A 99 1.16 -11.54 18.77
C LEU A 99 0.37 -11.24 17.48
N TYR A 100 0.69 -11.92 16.39
CA TYR A 100 -0.07 -11.84 15.14
C TYR A 100 -1.54 -12.21 15.37
N ALA A 101 -1.81 -13.32 16.06
CA ALA A 101 -3.17 -13.78 16.37
C ALA A 101 -3.88 -12.81 17.33
N GLU A 102 -3.17 -12.26 18.32
CA GLU A 102 -3.74 -11.29 19.26
C GLU A 102 -4.19 -10.01 18.58
N VAL A 103 -3.42 -9.49 17.61
CA VAL A 103 -3.84 -8.32 16.79
C VAL A 103 -5.18 -8.60 16.11
N LEU A 104 -5.34 -9.76 15.47
CA LEU A 104 -6.58 -10.15 14.80
C LEU A 104 -7.73 -10.29 15.79
N GLN A 105 -7.51 -10.94 16.92
CA GLN A 105 -8.52 -11.12 17.95
C GLN A 105 -9.02 -9.79 18.50
N ARG A 106 -8.11 -8.87 18.85
CA ARG A 106 -8.49 -7.55 19.38
C ARG A 106 -9.26 -6.73 18.37
N PHE A 107 -8.79 -6.72 17.12
CA PHE A 107 -9.52 -6.06 16.04
C PHE A 107 -10.94 -6.63 15.88
N ARG A 108 -11.08 -7.95 15.83
CA ARG A 108 -12.39 -8.61 15.67
C ARG A 108 -13.32 -8.37 16.84
N THR A 109 -12.79 -8.29 18.04
CA THR A 109 -13.60 -8.01 19.25
C THR A 109 -14.20 -6.61 19.18
N GLU A 110 -13.41 -5.61 18.78
CA GLU A 110 -13.84 -4.20 18.71
C GLU A 110 -14.63 -3.88 17.43
N PHE A 111 -14.26 -4.49 16.30
CA PHE A 111 -14.83 -4.21 14.97
C PHE A 111 -15.40 -5.50 14.32
N PRO A 112 -16.41 -6.15 14.90
CA PRO A 112 -16.85 -7.50 14.50
C PRO A 112 -17.38 -7.60 13.06
N THR A 113 -17.88 -6.52 12.47
CA THR A 113 -18.44 -6.50 11.11
C THR A 113 -17.57 -5.78 10.08
N THR A 114 -16.47 -5.15 10.51
CA THR A 114 -15.60 -4.39 9.62
C THR A 114 -14.78 -5.33 8.76
N LYS A 115 -14.82 -5.13 7.44
CA LYS A 115 -13.92 -5.81 6.50
C LYS A 115 -12.50 -5.33 6.72
N PHE A 116 -11.52 -6.20 6.55
CA PHE A 116 -10.11 -5.87 6.68
C PHE A 116 -9.25 -6.73 5.76
N ILE A 117 -8.04 -6.27 5.50
CA ILE A 117 -6.99 -7.04 4.84
C ILE A 117 -5.97 -7.44 5.89
N VAL A 118 -5.40 -8.64 5.78
CA VAL A 118 -4.29 -9.06 6.63
C VAL A 118 -3.10 -9.53 5.81
N GLY A 119 -1.90 -9.09 6.19
CA GLY A 119 -0.66 -9.60 5.62
C GLY A 119 -0.34 -11.00 6.14
N VAL A 120 0.08 -11.89 5.26
CA VAL A 120 0.65 -13.20 5.61
C VAL A 120 2.01 -13.36 4.94
N THR A 121 3.00 -13.90 5.65
CA THR A 121 4.36 -14.12 5.15
C THR A 121 4.90 -15.45 5.62
N ALA A 122 5.99 -15.91 4.99
CA ALA A 122 6.67 -17.12 5.41
C ALA A 122 7.28 -16.95 6.81
N ARG A 123 7.16 -17.98 7.62
CA ARG A 123 7.82 -18.10 8.93
C ARG A 123 9.05 -19.00 8.81
N GLY A 124 10.12 -18.63 9.51
CA GLY A 124 11.34 -19.45 9.53
C GLY A 124 12.52 -18.71 10.14
N GLY A 125 13.49 -19.45 10.63
CA GLY A 125 14.73 -18.90 11.20
C GLY A 125 15.75 -18.50 10.13
N GLU A 126 16.81 -17.78 10.55
CA GLU A 126 17.90 -17.37 9.65
C GLU A 126 18.68 -18.55 9.06
N ALA A 127 18.70 -19.70 9.74
CA ALA A 127 19.35 -20.93 9.27
C ALA A 127 18.64 -21.58 8.07
N ASP A 128 17.43 -21.15 7.76
CA ASP A 128 16.66 -21.70 6.63
C ASP A 128 17.15 -21.09 5.31
N SER A 129 17.75 -21.92 4.47
CA SER A 129 18.40 -21.47 3.21
C SER A 129 17.47 -21.50 1.98
N HIS A 130 16.29 -22.14 2.06
CA HIS A 130 15.46 -22.42 0.89
C HIS A 130 14.02 -21.99 1.10
N PHE A 131 13.39 -21.55 -0.01
CA PHE A 131 11.96 -21.30 -0.05
C PHE A 131 11.17 -22.61 0.19
N ARG A 132 10.10 -22.48 0.99
CA ARG A 132 9.10 -23.52 1.24
C ARG A 132 7.76 -22.83 1.42
N ALA A 133 6.80 -23.16 0.56
CA ALA A 133 5.48 -22.53 0.58
C ALA A 133 4.70 -22.83 1.87
N ASP A 134 4.90 -24.03 2.47
CA ASP A 134 4.24 -24.43 3.73
C ASP A 134 4.56 -23.51 4.93
N ARG A 135 5.59 -22.67 4.83
CA ARG A 135 5.90 -21.66 5.85
C ARG A 135 4.91 -20.50 5.92
N TYR A 136 4.09 -20.35 4.89
CA TYR A 136 3.00 -19.38 4.90
C TYR A 136 1.78 -19.89 5.70
N ARG A 137 1.59 -21.23 5.78
CA ARG A 137 0.43 -21.85 6.41
C ARG A 137 0.13 -21.37 7.83
N PRO A 138 1.11 -21.25 8.75
CA PRO A 138 0.78 -20.88 10.14
C PRO A 138 0.04 -19.54 10.26
N LEU A 139 0.37 -18.55 9.40
CA LEU A 139 -0.34 -17.27 9.38
C LEU A 139 -1.57 -17.30 8.49
N LEU A 140 -1.52 -18.08 7.41
CA LEU A 140 -2.64 -18.24 6.49
C LEU A 140 -3.82 -18.90 7.18
N ASP A 141 -3.59 -19.97 7.93
CA ASP A 141 -4.61 -20.69 8.68
C ASP A 141 -5.28 -19.73 9.71
N LEU A 142 -4.48 -18.97 10.49
CA LEU A 142 -4.99 -17.94 11.41
C LEU A 142 -5.83 -16.86 10.71
N ALA A 143 -5.39 -16.40 9.53
CA ALA A 143 -6.10 -15.38 8.77
C ALA A 143 -7.44 -15.91 8.22
N GLN A 144 -7.50 -17.17 7.80
CA GLN A 144 -8.67 -17.81 7.21
C GLN A 144 -9.76 -18.15 8.23
N GLU A 145 -9.48 -18.12 9.54
CA GLU A 145 -10.49 -18.21 10.59
C GLU A 145 -11.50 -17.05 10.59
N HIS A 146 -11.24 -16.00 9.78
CA HIS A 146 -12.04 -14.78 9.73
C HIS A 146 -12.72 -14.56 8.37
N ASP A 147 -14.03 -14.72 8.29
CA ASP A 147 -14.82 -14.66 7.04
C ASP A 147 -14.77 -13.30 6.32
N ASN A 148 -14.63 -12.20 7.04
CA ASN A 148 -14.56 -10.84 6.48
C ASN A 148 -13.13 -10.34 6.27
N CYS A 149 -12.17 -11.24 6.24
CA CYS A 149 -10.76 -10.97 6.00
C CYS A 149 -10.39 -11.24 4.53
N GLU A 150 -9.72 -10.29 3.89
CA GLU A 150 -8.98 -10.50 2.65
C GLU A 150 -7.51 -10.77 2.98
N ILE A 151 -6.89 -11.68 2.27
CA ILE A 151 -5.50 -12.09 2.53
C ILE A 151 -4.57 -11.40 1.56
N MET A 152 -3.54 -10.74 2.08
CA MET A 152 -2.45 -10.19 1.27
C MET A 152 -1.19 -11.05 1.47
N ILE A 153 -0.78 -11.74 0.41
CA ILE A 153 0.45 -12.52 0.40
C ILE A 153 1.64 -11.56 0.33
N MET A 154 2.27 -11.35 1.48
CA MET A 154 3.51 -10.60 1.58
C MET A 154 4.65 -11.43 1.04
N THR A 155 5.56 -10.80 0.33
CA THR A 155 6.78 -11.47 -0.11
C THR A 155 7.66 -11.90 1.08
N SER A 156 8.63 -12.75 0.84
CA SER A 156 9.63 -13.18 1.83
C SER A 156 11.02 -13.19 1.21
N ARG A 157 12.07 -13.12 2.05
CA ARG A 157 13.45 -13.16 1.57
C ARG A 157 13.75 -14.44 0.74
N TRP A 158 13.15 -15.56 1.11
CA TRP A 158 13.36 -16.83 0.41
C TRP A 158 12.64 -16.86 -0.94
N LEU A 159 11.44 -16.31 -1.02
CA LEU A 159 10.67 -16.21 -2.26
C LEU A 159 11.34 -15.24 -3.24
N ASN A 160 11.85 -14.12 -2.74
CA ASN A 160 12.58 -13.14 -3.56
C ASN A 160 13.97 -13.62 -4.01
N ALA A 161 14.57 -14.59 -3.32
CA ALA A 161 15.84 -15.19 -3.74
C ALA A 161 15.70 -16.16 -4.92
N LEU A 162 14.48 -16.49 -5.32
CA LEU A 162 14.21 -17.36 -6.48
C LEU A 162 14.29 -16.57 -7.79
N ASP A 163 14.62 -17.27 -8.88
CA ASP A 163 14.43 -16.74 -10.23
C ASP A 163 12.93 -16.49 -10.51
N PRO A 164 12.58 -15.70 -11.53
CA PRO A 164 11.19 -15.32 -11.78
C PRO A 164 10.23 -16.50 -11.96
N GLN A 165 10.65 -17.57 -12.64
CA GLN A 165 9.82 -18.75 -12.85
C GLN A 165 9.53 -19.48 -11.53
N ARG A 166 10.58 -19.75 -10.75
CA ARG A 166 10.41 -20.39 -9.44
C ARG A 166 9.65 -19.49 -8.46
N ARG A 167 9.81 -18.16 -8.56
CA ARG A 167 9.03 -17.21 -7.76
C ARG A 167 7.55 -17.30 -8.09
N ARG A 168 7.18 -17.35 -9.39
CA ARG A 168 5.81 -17.63 -9.84
C ARG A 168 5.28 -18.93 -9.23
N ASP A 169 6.04 -20.02 -9.38
CA ASP A 169 5.62 -21.34 -8.89
C ASP A 169 5.41 -21.32 -7.38
N GLY A 170 6.28 -20.63 -6.64
CA GLY A 170 6.12 -20.43 -5.20
C GLY A 170 4.85 -19.67 -4.82
N TYR A 171 4.48 -18.63 -5.56
CA TYR A 171 3.18 -17.96 -5.36
C TYR A 171 2.00 -18.87 -5.68
N PHE A 172 2.11 -19.70 -6.73
CA PHE A 172 1.05 -20.64 -7.10
C PHE A 172 0.90 -21.74 -6.06
N GLU A 173 2.01 -22.28 -5.49
CA GLU A 173 1.95 -23.22 -4.37
C GLU A 173 1.26 -22.61 -3.13
N ILE A 174 1.51 -21.32 -2.81
CA ILE A 174 0.82 -20.64 -1.72
C ILE A 174 -0.67 -20.50 -2.07
N ALA A 175 -1.02 -20.21 -3.31
CA ALA A 175 -2.39 -20.02 -3.77
C ALA A 175 -3.25 -21.29 -3.61
N GLU A 176 -2.66 -22.48 -3.68
CA GLU A 176 -3.39 -23.76 -3.46
C GLU A 176 -4.03 -23.84 -2.06
N TRP A 177 -3.47 -23.13 -1.08
CA TRP A 177 -4.00 -23.12 0.29
C TRP A 177 -4.94 -21.96 0.58
N LEU A 178 -5.13 -21.03 -0.37
CA LEU A 178 -6.12 -19.98 -0.23
C LEU A 178 -7.53 -20.55 -0.38
N GLU A 179 -8.36 -20.43 0.64
CA GLU A 179 -9.78 -20.76 0.57
C GLU A 179 -10.55 -19.72 -0.24
N ARG A 180 -10.09 -18.48 -0.22
CA ARG A 180 -10.65 -17.32 -0.93
C ARG A 180 -9.54 -16.63 -1.74
N PRO A 181 -9.89 -15.96 -2.84
CA PRO A 181 -8.90 -15.17 -3.59
C PRO A 181 -8.19 -14.13 -2.71
N GLY A 182 -6.91 -13.91 -2.96
CA GLY A 182 -6.06 -13.00 -2.21
C GLY A 182 -5.39 -11.93 -3.07
N ILE A 183 -4.65 -11.07 -2.41
CA ILE A 183 -3.85 -10.00 -3.01
C ILE A 183 -2.37 -10.36 -2.89
N VAL A 184 -1.58 -10.10 -3.91
CA VAL A 184 -0.11 -10.23 -3.85
C VAL A 184 0.54 -8.88 -3.52
N HIS A 185 1.72 -8.87 -2.93
CA HIS A 185 2.42 -7.65 -2.57
C HIS A 185 3.81 -7.58 -3.23
N ALA A 186 3.99 -6.61 -4.12
CA ALA A 186 5.28 -6.21 -4.67
C ALA A 186 5.93 -5.18 -3.74
N LEU A 187 7.11 -5.48 -3.24
CA LEU A 187 7.88 -4.63 -2.33
C LEU A 187 9.28 -4.42 -2.90
N GLU A 188 9.82 -3.22 -2.72
CA GLU A 188 11.14 -2.90 -3.22
C GLU A 188 12.22 -2.76 -2.13
N PRO A 189 13.51 -2.73 -2.52
CA PRO A 189 14.65 -2.70 -1.60
C PRO A 189 14.70 -1.51 -0.65
N SER A 190 14.07 -0.37 -0.98
CA SER A 190 14.01 0.79 -0.08
C SER A 190 13.24 0.53 1.22
N PHE A 191 12.36 -0.48 1.24
CA PHE A 191 11.65 -0.92 2.45
C PHE A 191 12.42 -2.00 3.21
N VAL A 192 12.90 -3.01 2.50
CA VAL A 192 13.72 -4.11 3.03
C VAL A 192 14.71 -4.58 1.98
N SER A 193 15.98 -4.64 2.32
CA SER A 193 17.09 -4.83 1.37
C SER A 193 17.04 -6.10 0.51
N TRP A 194 16.28 -7.11 0.93
CA TRP A 194 16.10 -8.36 0.18
C TRP A 194 14.87 -8.37 -0.73
N ALA A 195 14.06 -7.30 -0.73
CA ALA A 195 12.89 -7.22 -1.59
C ALA A 195 13.30 -7.03 -3.07
N THR A 196 12.45 -7.52 -3.96
CA THR A 196 12.60 -7.37 -5.41
C THR A 196 11.22 -7.13 -6.01
N PRO A 197 11.00 -6.04 -6.75
CA PRO A 197 9.75 -5.79 -7.47
C PRO A 197 9.39 -6.93 -8.41
N PHE A 198 8.13 -7.01 -8.81
CA PHE A 198 7.71 -7.98 -9.82
C PHE A 198 8.09 -7.48 -11.20
N GLU A 199 8.80 -8.31 -11.93
CA GLU A 199 9.02 -8.09 -13.36
C GLU A 199 7.69 -8.17 -14.12
N PRO A 200 7.53 -7.50 -15.28
CA PRO A 200 6.28 -7.48 -16.05
C PRO A 200 5.71 -8.87 -16.36
N TRP A 201 6.58 -9.82 -16.67
CA TRP A 201 6.16 -11.19 -16.92
C TRP A 201 5.58 -11.87 -15.66
N LEU A 202 6.26 -11.75 -14.52
CA LEU A 202 5.77 -12.32 -13.26
C LEU A 202 4.44 -11.72 -12.86
N LEU A 203 4.33 -10.39 -12.97
CA LEU A 203 3.08 -9.70 -12.68
C LEU A 203 1.93 -10.22 -13.54
N TRP A 204 2.15 -10.37 -14.86
CA TRP A 204 1.14 -10.91 -15.77
C TRP A 204 0.72 -12.34 -15.37
N GLN A 205 1.66 -13.20 -15.00
CA GLN A 205 1.37 -14.56 -14.53
C GLN A 205 0.50 -14.57 -13.26
N LEU A 206 0.85 -13.72 -12.29
CA LEU A 206 0.09 -13.59 -11.05
C LEU A 206 -1.30 -13.01 -11.31
N ALA A 207 -1.40 -11.96 -12.11
CA ALA A 207 -2.68 -11.32 -12.44
C ALA A 207 -3.61 -12.21 -13.28
N SER A 208 -3.07 -13.21 -13.99
CA SER A 208 -3.85 -14.19 -14.74
C SER A 208 -4.27 -15.41 -13.90
N HIS A 209 -3.82 -15.53 -12.65
CA HIS A 209 -4.14 -16.66 -11.79
C HIS A 209 -5.45 -16.42 -11.03
N PRO A 210 -6.44 -17.34 -11.06
CA PRO A 210 -7.79 -17.11 -10.53
C PRO A 210 -7.85 -16.91 -9.00
N LYS A 211 -6.81 -17.28 -8.28
CA LYS A 211 -6.71 -17.06 -6.81
C LYS A 211 -6.13 -15.70 -6.44
N PHE A 212 -5.66 -14.90 -7.40
CA PHE A 212 -5.17 -13.55 -7.13
C PHE A 212 -6.11 -12.53 -7.81
N VAL A 213 -6.79 -11.72 -6.97
CA VAL A 213 -7.74 -10.69 -7.44
C VAL A 213 -7.17 -9.29 -7.35
N GLY A 214 -5.94 -9.14 -6.91
CA GLY A 214 -5.30 -7.84 -6.83
C GLY A 214 -3.84 -7.91 -6.40
N GLY A 215 -3.18 -6.77 -6.48
CA GLY A 215 -1.81 -6.63 -6.04
C GLY A 215 -1.50 -5.24 -5.49
N LYS A 216 -0.76 -5.20 -4.38
CA LYS A 216 -0.20 -3.96 -3.86
C LYS A 216 1.14 -3.69 -4.55
N VAL A 217 1.29 -2.49 -5.10
CA VAL A 217 2.52 -2.01 -5.75
C VAL A 217 3.21 -1.02 -4.82
N SER A 218 4.23 -1.47 -4.08
CA SER A 218 5.04 -0.63 -3.18
C SER A 218 6.46 -0.50 -3.73
N THR A 219 6.57 0.15 -4.90
CA THR A 219 7.86 0.36 -5.57
C THR A 219 8.37 1.78 -5.45
N LEU A 220 7.57 2.73 -4.90
CA LEU A 220 7.88 4.15 -4.82
C LEU A 220 8.31 4.74 -6.18
N ASP A 221 7.80 4.15 -7.25
CA ASP A 221 8.06 4.47 -8.64
C ASP A 221 6.73 4.63 -9.39
N GLU A 222 6.33 5.88 -9.62
CA GLU A 222 5.06 6.22 -10.27
C GLU A 222 4.91 5.55 -11.66
N PRO A 223 5.91 5.54 -12.56
CA PRO A 223 5.83 4.79 -13.81
C PRO A 223 5.50 3.31 -13.62
N HIS A 224 6.00 2.68 -12.57
CA HIS A 224 5.79 1.26 -12.32
C HIS A 224 4.32 0.94 -11.98
N PHE A 225 3.70 1.69 -11.06
CA PHE A 225 2.30 1.43 -10.76
C PHE A 225 1.35 1.85 -11.88
N LEU A 226 1.69 2.87 -12.65
CA LEU A 226 0.95 3.23 -13.88
C LEU A 226 1.00 2.10 -14.91
N TYR A 227 2.16 1.47 -15.08
CA TYR A 227 2.32 0.30 -15.93
C TYR A 227 1.41 -0.85 -15.47
N TRP A 228 1.34 -1.17 -14.18
CA TRP A 228 0.45 -2.20 -13.66
C TRP A 228 -1.01 -1.90 -13.98
N SER A 229 -1.44 -0.66 -13.73
CA SER A 229 -2.80 -0.23 -14.00
C SER A 229 -3.15 -0.34 -15.50
N ALA A 230 -2.27 0.12 -16.38
CA ALA A 230 -2.45 0.03 -17.82
C ALA A 230 -2.50 -1.42 -18.29
N MET A 231 -1.57 -2.27 -17.88
CA MET A 231 -1.50 -3.66 -18.27
C MET A 231 -2.78 -4.42 -17.87
N CYS A 232 -3.25 -4.27 -16.64
CA CYS A 232 -4.44 -4.98 -16.17
C CYS A 232 -5.69 -4.55 -16.96
N ARG A 233 -5.85 -3.26 -17.24
CA ARG A 233 -6.93 -2.72 -18.05
C ARG A 233 -6.86 -3.22 -19.50
N ASP A 234 -5.69 -3.08 -20.14
CA ASP A 234 -5.52 -3.36 -21.58
C ASP A 234 -5.67 -4.86 -21.89
N LEU A 235 -5.33 -5.72 -20.93
CA LEU A 235 -5.54 -7.16 -21.02
C LEU A 235 -6.88 -7.63 -20.44
N SER A 236 -7.73 -6.72 -19.96
CA SER A 236 -9.03 -7.02 -19.34
C SER A 236 -8.92 -8.09 -18.24
N LEU A 237 -7.87 -8.00 -17.39
CA LEU A 237 -7.65 -8.95 -16.31
C LEU A 237 -8.59 -8.64 -15.15
N ASP A 238 -9.16 -9.67 -14.55
CA ASP A 238 -9.92 -9.59 -13.30
C ASP A 238 -8.95 -9.48 -12.10
N PHE A 239 -8.14 -8.42 -12.12
CA PHE A 239 -7.09 -8.16 -11.15
C PHE A 239 -7.01 -6.66 -10.87
N SER A 240 -7.20 -6.27 -9.61
CA SER A 240 -7.17 -4.89 -9.17
C SER A 240 -5.78 -4.49 -8.64
N PRO A 241 -4.98 -3.72 -9.38
CA PRO A 241 -3.76 -3.15 -8.85
C PRO A 241 -4.08 -2.03 -7.85
N HIS A 242 -3.42 -2.03 -6.69
CA HIS A 242 -3.53 -1.02 -5.66
C HIS A 242 -2.21 -0.25 -5.57
N SER A 243 -2.26 1.07 -5.64
CA SER A 243 -1.08 1.87 -5.35
C SER A 243 -0.69 1.75 -3.88
N GLY A 244 0.53 1.30 -3.64
CA GLY A 244 1.20 1.34 -2.33
C GLY A 244 2.32 2.37 -2.32
N ASP A 245 2.33 3.29 -3.30
CA ASP A 245 3.30 4.35 -3.44
C ASP A 245 2.83 5.59 -2.69
N ASP A 246 3.45 5.85 -1.55
CA ASP A 246 3.13 7.00 -0.70
C ASP A 246 3.56 8.33 -1.35
N PHE A 247 4.46 8.33 -2.34
CA PHE A 247 4.83 9.52 -3.12
C PHE A 247 3.88 9.77 -4.31
N GLY A 248 3.15 8.76 -4.76
CA GLY A 248 2.25 8.82 -5.93
C GLY A 248 0.76 8.92 -5.62
N ILE A 249 0.35 9.23 -4.38
CA ILE A 249 -1.06 9.19 -3.95
C ILE A 249 -1.96 10.09 -4.81
N ALA A 250 -1.53 11.30 -5.11
CA ALA A 250 -2.31 12.24 -5.92
C ALA A 250 -2.56 11.70 -7.34
N THR A 251 -1.57 11.09 -7.95
CA THR A 251 -1.70 10.46 -9.27
C THR A 251 -2.63 9.26 -9.23
N ALA A 252 -2.47 8.38 -8.23
CA ALA A 252 -3.35 7.23 -8.06
C ALA A 252 -4.83 7.65 -7.90
N ILE A 253 -5.11 8.70 -7.11
CA ILE A 253 -6.47 9.26 -6.98
C ILE A 253 -6.99 9.76 -8.32
N LYS A 254 -6.19 10.52 -9.08
CA LYS A 254 -6.60 11.10 -10.36
C LYS A 254 -6.94 10.06 -11.41
N ILE A 255 -6.24 8.94 -11.43
CA ILE A 255 -6.51 7.84 -12.38
C ILE A 255 -7.54 6.83 -11.86
N GLY A 256 -8.11 7.03 -10.67
CA GLY A 256 -9.08 6.13 -10.07
C GLY A 256 -8.50 4.80 -9.56
N MET A 257 -7.19 4.71 -9.39
CA MET A 257 -6.54 3.50 -8.88
C MET A 257 -6.84 3.32 -7.38
N PRO A 258 -7.22 2.12 -6.93
CA PRO A 258 -7.35 1.83 -5.51
C PRO A 258 -6.04 2.10 -4.76
N LEU A 259 -6.16 2.56 -3.52
CA LEU A 259 -5.02 2.86 -2.66
C LEU A 259 -4.85 1.78 -1.60
N LEU A 260 -3.61 1.30 -1.40
CA LEU A 260 -3.21 0.47 -0.27
C LEU A 260 -1.91 1.05 0.31
N ILE A 261 -2.04 2.13 1.08
CA ILE A 261 -0.95 3.02 1.47
C ILE A 261 -0.35 2.63 2.82
N GLY A 262 0.98 2.69 2.91
CA GLY A 262 1.76 2.27 4.07
C GLY A 262 1.59 3.17 5.28
N ALA A 263 1.71 4.49 5.13
CA ALA A 263 1.59 5.46 6.22
C ALA A 263 0.21 6.14 6.29
N ALA A 264 -0.75 5.74 5.45
CA ALA A 264 -2.07 6.36 5.37
C ALA A 264 -2.80 6.43 6.72
N CYS A 265 -2.52 5.52 7.66
CA CYS A 265 -3.10 5.60 9.00
C CYS A 265 -2.76 6.91 9.74
N SER A 266 -1.75 7.65 9.32
CA SER A 266 -1.42 8.97 9.88
C SER A 266 -2.03 10.16 9.12
N CYS A 267 -2.64 9.94 7.94
CA CYS A 267 -3.18 11.01 7.09
C CYS A 267 -4.53 10.69 6.45
N VAL A 268 -5.26 9.69 6.95
CA VAL A 268 -6.58 9.27 6.41
C VAL A 268 -7.52 10.45 6.10
N PRO A 269 -7.69 11.48 6.96
CA PRO A 269 -8.58 12.59 6.63
C PRO A 269 -8.17 13.35 5.37
N LEU A 270 -6.87 13.54 5.14
CA LEU A 270 -6.37 14.21 3.93
C LEU A 270 -6.63 13.37 2.68
N VAL A 271 -6.36 12.06 2.76
CA VAL A 271 -6.62 11.14 1.65
C VAL A 271 -8.10 11.09 1.31
N CYS A 272 -8.97 10.94 2.32
CA CYS A 272 -10.42 10.89 2.13
C CYS A 272 -10.97 12.20 1.54
N ALA A 273 -10.54 13.35 2.06
CA ALA A 273 -10.92 14.65 1.53
C ALA A 273 -10.47 14.86 0.09
N ALA A 274 -9.24 14.42 -0.24
CA ALA A 274 -8.71 14.52 -1.60
C ALA A 274 -9.50 13.65 -2.58
N LYS A 275 -9.87 12.42 -2.18
CA LYS A 275 -10.69 11.51 -3.00
C LYS A 275 -12.09 12.07 -3.22
N ASP A 276 -12.76 12.50 -2.15
CA ASP A 276 -14.12 13.07 -2.19
C ASP A 276 -14.16 14.30 -3.12
N MET A 277 -13.28 15.27 -2.89
CA MET A 277 -13.22 16.50 -3.69
C MET A 277 -12.83 16.23 -5.16
N TRP A 278 -11.96 15.25 -5.42
CA TRP A 278 -11.59 14.88 -6.80
C TRP A 278 -12.76 14.23 -7.53
N LEU A 279 -13.51 13.35 -6.88
CA LEU A 279 -14.71 12.72 -7.45
C LEU A 279 -15.78 13.76 -7.79
N ASP A 280 -16.08 14.67 -6.87
CA ASP A 280 -17.04 15.77 -7.13
C ASP A 280 -16.62 16.60 -8.34
N ASN A 281 -15.34 16.97 -8.42
CA ASN A 281 -14.80 17.71 -9.56
C ASN A 281 -14.92 16.94 -10.87
N SER A 282 -14.63 15.65 -10.88
CA SER A 282 -14.69 14.82 -12.10
C SER A 282 -16.12 14.67 -12.61
N VAL A 283 -17.10 14.52 -11.73
CA VAL A 283 -18.53 14.49 -12.08
C VAL A 283 -18.97 15.83 -12.67
N VAL A 284 -18.54 16.95 -12.09
CA VAL A 284 -18.87 18.29 -12.61
C VAL A 284 -18.29 18.51 -14.00
N GLN A 285 -17.04 18.16 -14.24
CA GLN A 285 -16.39 18.30 -15.54
C GLN A 285 -17.08 17.49 -16.65
N LYS A 286 -17.58 16.29 -16.33
CA LYS A 286 -18.29 15.45 -17.28
C LYS A 286 -19.66 16.03 -17.65
N LYS A 287 -20.43 16.45 -16.65
CA LYS A 287 -21.76 17.03 -16.86
C LYS A 287 -21.71 18.39 -17.55
N PHE A 288 -20.63 19.13 -17.38
CA PHE A 288 -20.49 20.50 -17.84
C PHE A 288 -19.08 20.78 -18.40
N PRO A 289 -18.66 20.14 -19.50
CA PRO A 289 -17.29 20.24 -20.00
C PRO A 289 -16.85 21.67 -20.38
N THR A 290 -17.81 22.56 -20.67
CA THR A 290 -17.53 23.96 -21.03
C THR A 290 -17.60 24.93 -19.86
N SER A 291 -17.97 24.49 -18.66
CA SER A 291 -18.11 25.37 -17.49
C SER A 291 -16.80 25.43 -16.67
N ALA A 292 -15.80 26.14 -17.19
CA ALA A 292 -14.53 26.38 -16.50
C ALA A 292 -14.65 27.00 -15.08
N GLY A 293 -15.86 27.47 -14.69
CA GLY A 293 -16.11 28.11 -13.41
C GLY A 293 -16.57 27.21 -12.27
N ARG A 294 -16.72 25.88 -12.49
CA ARG A 294 -17.25 24.97 -11.47
C ARG A 294 -16.23 23.98 -10.92
N PHE A 295 -15.04 23.89 -11.51
CA PHE A 295 -13.99 23.03 -10.97
C PHE A 295 -13.39 23.64 -9.71
N ASP A 296 -13.44 22.90 -8.60
CA ASP A 296 -12.88 23.38 -7.34
C ASP A 296 -11.36 23.17 -7.31
N THR A 297 -10.62 24.22 -7.61
CA THR A 297 -9.16 24.21 -7.64
C THR A 297 -8.51 23.97 -6.28
N ARG A 298 -9.29 24.02 -5.17
CA ARG A 298 -8.78 23.71 -3.82
C ARG A 298 -8.25 22.29 -3.72
N VAL A 299 -8.73 21.36 -4.58
CA VAL A 299 -8.23 19.98 -4.64
C VAL A 299 -6.73 19.91 -4.87
N TYR A 300 -6.15 20.82 -5.68
CA TYR A 300 -4.69 20.85 -5.91
C TYR A 300 -3.92 21.26 -4.66
N LYS A 301 -4.46 22.18 -3.86
CA LYS A 301 -3.87 22.53 -2.57
C LYS A 301 -3.98 21.39 -1.57
N LEU A 302 -5.04 20.60 -1.67
CA LEU A 302 -5.22 19.43 -0.85
C LEU A 302 -4.22 18.32 -1.23
N PHE A 303 -4.01 18.10 -2.54
CA PHE A 303 -2.94 17.21 -3.01
C PHE A 303 -1.55 17.69 -2.55
N GLU A 304 -1.27 18.99 -2.60
CA GLU A 304 -0.01 19.55 -2.08
C GLU A 304 0.13 19.31 -0.57
N ALA A 305 -0.94 19.49 0.20
CA ALA A 305 -0.92 19.24 1.65
C ALA A 305 -0.69 17.77 1.95
N LEU A 306 -1.39 16.88 1.25
CA LEU A 306 -1.27 15.42 1.39
C LEU A 306 0.15 14.97 1.05
N GLN A 307 0.67 15.33 -0.13
CA GLN A 307 2.00 14.94 -0.55
C GLN A 307 3.08 15.49 0.39
N SER A 308 2.97 16.78 0.78
CA SER A 308 3.92 17.38 1.73
C SER A 308 3.89 16.71 3.10
N PHE A 309 2.76 16.10 3.50
CA PHE A 309 2.66 15.33 4.74
C PHE A 309 3.37 13.98 4.59
N GLU A 310 3.07 13.25 3.52
CA GLU A 310 3.67 11.94 3.23
C GLU A 310 5.18 12.03 3.02
N ASP A 311 5.68 13.06 2.33
CA ASP A 311 7.10 13.31 2.14
C ASP A 311 7.87 13.45 3.48
N GLN A 312 7.21 13.88 4.55
CA GLN A 312 7.83 13.92 5.87
C GLN A 312 7.83 12.55 6.54
N VAL A 313 6.78 11.75 6.36
CA VAL A 313 6.67 10.41 6.94
C VAL A 313 7.62 9.45 6.24
N PHE A 314 7.59 9.44 4.90
CA PHE A 314 8.38 8.54 4.03
C PHE A 314 9.75 9.09 3.64
N ARG A 315 10.24 10.12 4.31
CA ARG A 315 11.55 10.70 4.00
C ARG A 315 12.64 9.62 3.91
N PHE A 316 13.35 9.62 2.78
CA PHE A 316 14.55 8.79 2.63
C PHE A 316 15.63 9.19 3.63
N ASP A 317 16.31 8.20 4.19
CA ASP A 317 17.56 8.41 4.91
C ASP A 317 18.74 8.64 3.94
N PHE A 318 19.93 8.88 4.49
CA PHE A 318 21.13 9.08 3.68
C PHE A 318 21.58 7.83 2.89
N GLN A 319 21.00 6.64 3.19
CA GLN A 319 21.31 5.38 2.53
C GLN A 319 20.26 5.04 1.46
N GLY A 320 19.26 5.88 1.26
CA GLY A 320 18.16 5.65 0.32
C GLY A 320 17.10 4.68 0.82
N SER A 321 17.04 4.44 2.14
CA SER A 321 16.00 3.62 2.78
C SER A 321 14.84 4.48 3.27
N VAL A 322 13.63 3.96 3.19
CA VAL A 322 12.43 4.53 3.83
C VAL A 322 12.01 3.73 5.07
N ALA A 323 12.76 2.71 5.47
CA ALA A 323 12.38 1.75 6.51
C ALA A 323 11.97 2.41 7.86
N ALA A 324 12.55 3.58 8.19
CA ALA A 324 12.19 4.35 9.38
C ALA A 324 10.80 5.02 9.31
N TYR A 325 10.02 4.82 8.23
CA TYR A 325 8.69 5.44 8.09
C TYR A 325 7.72 5.02 9.21
N LYS A 326 7.84 3.82 9.75
CA LYS A 326 7.01 3.34 10.88
C LYS A 326 7.19 4.21 12.12
N HIS A 327 8.44 4.54 12.44
CA HIS A 327 8.77 5.48 13.53
C HIS A 327 8.24 6.90 13.22
N SER A 328 8.36 7.35 11.97
CA SER A 328 7.80 8.63 11.53
C SER A 328 6.27 8.64 11.66
N THR A 329 5.59 7.55 11.28
CA THR A 329 4.14 7.37 11.42
C THR A 329 3.69 7.47 12.88
N ALA A 330 4.43 6.81 13.81
CA ALA A 330 4.16 6.92 15.24
C ALA A 330 4.28 8.37 15.73
N HIS A 331 5.31 9.10 15.32
CA HIS A 331 5.46 10.52 15.63
C HIS A 331 4.33 11.38 15.06
N ALA A 332 3.90 11.12 13.83
CA ALA A 332 2.78 11.82 13.20
C ALA A 332 1.48 11.61 13.98
N LEU A 333 1.16 10.36 14.31
CA LEU A 333 -0.03 10.00 15.11
C LEU A 333 0.00 10.60 16.52
N LYS A 334 1.17 10.61 17.17
CA LYS A 334 1.33 11.30 18.47
C LYS A 334 1.10 12.79 18.34
N ASN A 335 1.64 13.44 17.33
CA ASN A 335 1.44 14.87 17.08
C ASN A 335 -0.02 15.24 16.78
N LEU A 336 -0.82 14.29 16.28
CA LEU A 336 -2.26 14.41 16.10
C LEU A 336 -3.05 14.08 17.39
N GLY A 337 -2.38 13.66 18.45
CA GLY A 337 -3.04 13.28 19.71
C GLY A 337 -3.78 11.94 19.65
N ILE A 338 -3.51 11.10 18.63
CA ILE A 338 -4.17 9.81 18.45
C ILE A 338 -3.53 8.74 19.35
N ILE A 339 -2.20 8.77 19.48
CA ILE A 339 -1.45 7.89 20.36
C ILE A 339 -0.56 8.72 21.33
N HIS A 340 -0.08 8.10 22.40
CA HIS A 340 0.73 8.79 23.41
C HIS A 340 2.22 8.48 23.32
N HIS A 341 2.59 7.35 22.71
CA HIS A 341 3.95 6.84 22.62
C HIS A 341 4.43 6.80 21.15
N THR A 342 5.74 6.84 20.95
CA THR A 342 6.34 6.74 19.60
C THR A 342 7.23 5.50 19.49
N ASP A 343 7.20 4.62 20.49
CA ASP A 343 7.98 3.40 20.47
C ASP A 343 7.52 2.49 19.33
N THR A 344 8.47 1.83 18.71
CA THR A 344 8.29 0.87 17.64
C THR A 344 8.50 -0.54 18.17
N HIS A 345 8.19 -1.56 17.37
CA HIS A 345 8.49 -2.95 17.74
C HIS A 345 9.93 -3.08 18.22
N PRO A 346 10.21 -3.82 19.31
CA PRO A 346 11.56 -3.92 19.91
C PRO A 346 12.64 -4.38 18.92
N GLU A 347 12.30 -5.30 18.01
CA GLU A 347 13.19 -5.80 16.97
C GLU A 347 13.30 -4.86 15.75
N CYS A 348 12.57 -3.74 15.71
CA CYS A 348 12.67 -2.77 14.64
C CYS A 348 13.84 -1.81 14.94
N SER A 349 14.92 -1.95 14.19
CA SER A 349 16.11 -1.09 14.28
C SER A 349 15.94 0.24 13.57
N ASP A 350 15.00 0.31 12.61
CA ASP A 350 14.81 1.45 11.71
C ASP A 350 14.08 2.57 12.43
N ARG A 351 14.85 3.51 12.99
CA ARG A 351 14.33 4.65 13.77
C ARG A 351 14.99 5.93 13.29
N ARG A 352 14.21 7.01 13.28
CA ARG A 352 14.75 8.36 13.13
C ARG A 352 15.54 8.74 14.36
N ASP A 353 16.67 9.39 14.18
CA ASP A 353 17.36 10.04 15.28
C ASP A 353 16.58 11.28 15.77
N VAL A 354 17.09 11.92 16.83
CA VAL A 354 16.41 13.10 17.42
C VAL A 354 16.34 14.26 16.43
N ALA A 355 17.40 14.52 15.67
CA ALA A 355 17.46 15.64 14.72
C ALA A 355 16.51 15.40 13.53
N GLU A 356 16.47 14.18 12.99
CA GLU A 356 15.54 13.78 11.95
C GLU A 356 14.09 13.87 12.44
N SER A 357 13.79 13.42 13.67
CA SER A 357 12.45 13.49 14.26
C SER A 357 11.99 14.94 14.43
N VAL A 358 12.87 15.84 14.88
CA VAL A 358 12.58 17.28 14.99
C VAL A 358 12.35 17.90 13.60
N THR A 359 13.17 17.55 12.64
CA THR A 359 13.04 18.02 11.25
C THR A 359 11.70 17.60 10.66
N MET A 360 11.33 16.34 10.80
CA MET A 360 10.06 15.79 10.34
C MET A 360 8.87 16.50 11.00
N GLN A 361 8.87 16.64 12.33
CA GLN A 361 7.80 17.34 13.07
C GLN A 361 7.66 18.80 12.60
N SER A 362 8.76 19.49 12.38
CA SER A 362 8.78 20.85 11.84
C SER A 362 8.20 20.90 10.41
N GLY A 363 8.56 19.93 9.58
CA GLY A 363 8.04 19.78 8.22
C GLY A 363 6.52 19.56 8.17
N MET A 364 5.94 18.88 9.15
CA MET A 364 4.50 18.62 9.24
C MET A 364 3.66 19.85 9.61
N ILE A 365 4.25 20.92 10.12
CA ILE A 365 3.52 22.13 10.49
C ILE A 365 2.82 22.76 9.28
N ARG A 366 3.51 22.84 8.14
CA ARG A 366 2.94 23.46 6.92
C ARG A 366 1.74 22.66 6.39
N PRO A 367 1.84 21.35 6.08
CA PRO A 367 0.70 20.59 5.56
C PRO A 367 -0.48 20.58 6.54
N ARG A 368 -0.26 20.50 7.86
CA ARG A 368 -1.34 20.62 8.85
C ARG A 368 -2.05 21.96 8.78
N ARG A 369 -1.32 23.06 8.70
CA ARG A 369 -1.92 24.41 8.53
C ARG A 369 -2.68 24.55 7.21
N MET A 370 -2.18 23.92 6.14
CA MET A 370 -2.91 23.90 4.86
C MET A 370 -4.21 23.11 4.98
N ALA A 371 -4.19 21.93 5.59
CA ALA A 371 -5.37 21.13 5.85
C ALA A 371 -6.42 21.90 6.68
N ALA A 372 -6.01 22.52 7.78
CA ALA A 372 -6.88 23.34 8.60
C ALA A 372 -7.53 24.51 7.82
N ARG A 373 -6.74 25.22 6.99
CA ARG A 373 -7.27 26.32 6.13
C ARG A 373 -8.23 25.81 5.05
N LEU A 374 -8.14 24.58 4.64
CA LEU A 374 -9.06 23.94 3.71
C LEU A 374 -10.31 23.38 4.42
N GLY A 375 -10.38 23.53 5.74
CA GLY A 375 -11.50 23.05 6.56
C GLY A 375 -11.52 21.54 6.73
N ILE A 376 -10.35 20.88 6.65
CA ILE A 376 -10.25 19.45 6.88
C ILE A 376 -10.32 19.18 8.38
N PRO A 377 -11.41 18.58 8.91
CA PRO A 377 -11.50 18.21 10.31
C PRO A 377 -10.45 17.14 10.64
N PHE A 378 -10.18 16.96 11.94
CA PHE A 378 -9.22 16.00 12.49
C PHE A 378 -7.74 16.39 12.39
N PHE A 379 -7.41 17.58 11.89
CA PHE A 379 -6.04 18.11 11.83
C PHE A 379 -5.84 19.37 12.69
N GLU A 380 -6.82 19.69 13.54
CA GLU A 380 -6.78 20.83 14.47
C GLU A 380 -5.94 20.52 15.73
#